data_1719d7d2a96e1ad7e0693454936aba4d
#
_entry.id   1719d7d2a96e1ad7e0693454936aba4d
#
_cell.length_a   1.000
_cell.length_b   1.000
_cell.length_c   1.000
_cell.angle_alpha   90.00
_cell.angle_beta   90.00
_cell.angle_gamma   90.00
#
_symmetry.space_group_name_H-M   'P 1'
#
loop_
_entity.id
_entity.type
_entity.pdbx_description
1 polymer ?
#
loop_
_entity_poly.entity_id
_entity_poly.type
_entity_poly.pdbx_seq_one_letter_code
_entity_poly.pdbx_strand_id
1 'polypeptide(L)'
;MAARGIDVDDVEAVFNYDLPQDDEYYVHRIGRTGRAGRTGRAFSFVKGKEVYKLKEIMRYCKTKIYAQPIPSMRDVEEAKCEKIMDQLDQIIENEDLTKMVNMIESQINNGDYTAMDLAAAFLYQALGKADRKSVV
;
A
#
# COMPACT_ATOMS: atom_id res chain seq x y z
N MET A 1 12.96 -18.69 -12.95
CA MET A 1 14.32 -18.44 -12.43
C MET A 1 14.23 -17.36 -11.37
N ALA A 2 14.48 -17.69 -10.11
CA ALA A 2 14.58 -16.68 -9.08
C ALA A 2 15.75 -15.76 -9.43
N ALA A 3 15.55 -14.46 -9.33
CA ALA A 3 16.59 -13.47 -9.53
C ALA A 3 17.66 -13.62 -8.43
N ARG A 4 18.56 -14.57 -8.60
CA ARG A 4 19.81 -14.66 -7.85
C ARG A 4 20.67 -13.51 -8.32
N GLY A 5 20.94 -12.54 -7.44
CA GLY A 5 21.88 -11.48 -7.72
C GLY A 5 21.38 -10.07 -7.44
N ILE A 6 20.14 -9.90 -6.97
CA ILE A 6 19.72 -8.62 -6.40
C ILE A 6 20.12 -8.65 -4.94
N ASP A 7 21.27 -8.06 -4.65
CA ASP A 7 21.72 -7.83 -3.28
C ASP A 7 21.11 -6.52 -2.77
N VAL A 8 19.83 -6.59 -2.38
CA VAL A 8 19.12 -5.47 -1.77
C VAL A 8 18.98 -5.79 -0.29
N ASP A 9 19.64 -5.01 0.53
CA ASP A 9 19.51 -5.07 1.98
C ASP A 9 18.69 -3.89 2.49
N ASP A 10 18.14 -4.05 3.71
CA ASP A 10 17.44 -3.01 4.46
C ASP A 10 16.15 -2.52 3.78
N VAL A 11 15.42 -3.45 3.19
CA VAL A 11 14.08 -3.17 2.65
C VAL A 11 13.03 -3.09 3.77
N GLU A 12 12.03 -2.27 3.61
CA GLU A 12 10.93 -2.09 4.58
C GLU A 12 10.13 -3.38 4.80
N ALA A 13 9.87 -4.11 3.72
CA ALA A 13 9.13 -5.37 3.76
C ALA A 13 9.59 -6.36 2.70
N VAL A 14 9.43 -7.64 3.00
CA VAL A 14 9.64 -8.76 2.07
C VAL A 14 8.33 -9.45 1.79
N PHE A 15 8.00 -9.66 0.52
CA PHE A 15 6.84 -10.42 0.09
C PHE A 15 7.29 -11.73 -0.56
N ASN A 16 6.97 -12.85 0.09
CA ASN A 16 7.18 -14.17 -0.47
C ASN A 16 5.93 -14.57 -1.27
N TYR A 17 6.05 -14.59 -2.58
CA TYR A 17 4.98 -15.03 -3.46
C TYR A 17 4.68 -16.53 -3.31
N ASP A 18 5.70 -17.30 -2.99
CA ASP A 18 5.65 -18.73 -2.68
C ASP A 18 6.50 -19.06 -1.45
N LEU A 19 6.22 -20.18 -0.81
CA LEU A 19 7.07 -20.72 0.24
C LEU A 19 8.22 -21.53 -0.38
N PRO A 20 9.47 -21.29 0.03
CA PRO A 20 10.60 -22.13 -0.39
C PRO A 20 10.51 -23.52 0.20
N GLN A 21 11.08 -24.51 -0.47
CA GLN A 21 11.17 -25.89 0.04
C GLN A 21 12.15 -26.00 1.20
N ASP A 22 13.16 -25.16 1.22
CA ASP A 22 14.20 -25.12 2.24
C ASP A 22 13.89 -24.01 3.27
N ASP A 23 13.86 -24.37 4.55
CA ASP A 23 13.56 -23.47 5.67
C ASP A 23 14.63 -22.40 5.84
N GLU A 24 15.91 -22.76 5.62
CA GLU A 24 17.02 -21.81 5.65
C GLU A 24 16.86 -20.73 4.56
N TYR A 25 16.40 -21.15 3.39
CA TYR A 25 16.15 -20.21 2.29
C TYR A 25 15.05 -19.20 2.61
N TYR A 26 14.03 -19.61 3.37
CA TYR A 26 13.02 -18.69 3.90
C TYR A 26 13.65 -17.62 4.79
N VAL A 27 14.53 -18.02 5.71
CA VAL A 27 15.25 -17.09 6.60
C VAL A 27 16.10 -16.10 5.81
N HIS A 28 16.81 -16.59 4.78
CA HIS A 28 17.60 -15.75 3.89
C HIS A 28 16.75 -14.71 3.14
N ARG A 29 15.56 -15.11 2.66
CA ARG A 29 14.63 -14.18 1.99
C ARG A 29 14.16 -13.08 2.92
N ILE A 30 13.64 -13.43 4.10
CA ILE A 30 13.12 -12.43 5.06
C ILE A 30 14.24 -11.61 5.71
N GLY A 31 15.45 -12.14 5.75
CA GLY A 31 16.65 -11.47 6.29
C GLY A 31 17.10 -10.25 5.48
N ARG A 32 16.37 -9.82 4.45
CA ARG A 32 16.57 -8.57 3.74
C ARG A 32 15.91 -7.38 4.44
N THR A 33 15.05 -7.64 5.41
CA THR A 33 14.38 -6.62 6.23
C THR A 33 14.73 -6.79 7.71
N GLY A 34 14.51 -5.76 8.52
CA GLY A 34 14.72 -5.82 9.98
C GLY A 34 16.17 -5.96 10.40
N ARG A 35 17.12 -5.41 9.65
CA ARG A 35 18.55 -5.46 9.95
C ARG A 35 19.00 -4.32 10.88
N ALA A 36 20.14 -4.51 11.51
CA ALA A 36 20.79 -3.50 12.35
C ALA A 36 19.89 -2.95 13.47
N GLY A 37 19.09 -3.82 14.10
CA GLY A 37 18.19 -3.43 15.19
C GLY A 37 16.91 -2.72 14.75
N ARG A 38 16.65 -2.63 13.43
CA ARG A 38 15.40 -2.11 12.89
C ARG A 38 14.33 -3.18 12.86
N THR A 39 13.06 -2.75 12.90
CA THR A 39 11.92 -3.62 12.68
C THR A 39 11.68 -3.82 11.18
N GLY A 40 11.37 -5.05 10.78
CA GLY A 40 11.00 -5.38 9.41
C GLY A 40 9.72 -6.20 9.36
N ARG A 41 9.11 -6.27 8.19
CA ARG A 41 7.91 -7.07 7.94
C ARG A 41 8.15 -8.08 6.84
N ALA A 42 7.63 -9.29 7.03
CA ALA A 42 7.62 -10.31 6.00
C ALA A 42 6.20 -10.84 5.82
N PHE A 43 5.76 -10.88 4.59
CA PHE A 43 4.46 -11.40 4.20
C PHE A 43 4.66 -12.60 3.28
N SER A 44 3.92 -13.69 3.50
CA SER A 44 4.00 -14.88 2.68
C SER A 44 2.60 -15.27 2.21
N PHE A 45 2.46 -15.47 0.90
CA PHE A 45 1.24 -16.03 0.35
C PHE A 45 1.26 -17.53 0.54
N VAL A 46 0.25 -18.07 1.22
CA VAL A 46 0.13 -19.47 1.58
C VAL A 46 -1.23 -19.99 1.14
N LYS A 47 -1.25 -21.07 0.39
CA LYS A 47 -2.49 -21.66 -0.11
C LYS A 47 -2.51 -23.20 0.08
N GLY A 48 -3.70 -23.71 0.41
CA GLY A 48 -3.95 -25.15 0.47
C GLY A 48 -2.93 -25.89 1.35
N LYS A 49 -2.27 -26.88 0.77
CA LYS A 49 -1.33 -27.76 1.47
C LYS A 49 -0.03 -27.08 1.95
N GLU A 50 0.27 -25.88 1.46
CA GLU A 50 1.45 -25.12 1.88
C GLU A 50 1.40 -24.72 3.37
N VAL A 51 0.22 -24.80 4.00
CA VAL A 51 0.08 -24.60 5.45
C VAL A 51 0.96 -25.57 6.26
N TYR A 52 1.17 -26.79 5.78
CA TYR A 52 2.06 -27.74 6.44
C TYR A 52 3.52 -27.26 6.38
N LYS A 53 3.95 -26.76 5.23
CA LYS A 53 5.28 -26.18 5.06
C LYS A 53 5.47 -24.93 5.93
N LEU A 54 4.46 -24.10 6.03
CA LEU A 54 4.48 -22.95 6.92
C LEU A 54 4.69 -23.36 8.38
N LYS A 55 4.05 -24.45 8.84
CA LYS A 55 4.25 -24.98 10.19
C LYS A 55 5.68 -25.49 10.43
N GLU A 56 6.32 -26.08 9.43
CA GLU A 56 7.74 -26.47 9.49
C GLU A 56 8.63 -25.24 9.63
N ILE A 57 8.42 -24.23 8.80
CA ILE A 57 9.15 -22.96 8.86
C ILE A 57 9.00 -22.29 10.24
N MET A 58 7.79 -22.25 10.79
CA MET A 58 7.55 -21.71 12.14
C MET A 58 8.32 -22.44 13.22
N ARG A 59 8.42 -23.78 13.12
CA ARG A 59 9.22 -24.57 14.06
C ARG A 59 10.71 -24.31 13.90
N TYR A 60 11.19 -24.27 12.67
CA TYR A 60 12.59 -23.99 12.35
C TYR A 60 13.03 -22.61 12.86
N CYS A 61 12.24 -21.59 12.55
CA CYS A 61 12.52 -20.20 12.96
C CYS A 61 12.19 -19.92 14.44
N LYS A 62 11.55 -20.88 15.15
CA LYS A 62 11.05 -20.69 16.53
C LYS A 62 10.20 -19.42 16.70
N THR A 63 9.41 -19.11 15.69
CA THR A 63 8.57 -17.91 15.66
C THR A 63 7.15 -18.25 15.25
N LYS A 64 6.22 -17.33 15.54
CA LYS A 64 4.83 -17.44 15.10
C LYS A 64 4.60 -16.55 13.87
N ILE A 65 3.93 -17.11 12.88
CA ILE A 65 3.48 -16.39 11.70
C ILE A 65 1.96 -16.37 11.78
N TYR A 66 1.39 -15.17 11.73
CA TYR A 66 -0.05 -14.96 11.90
C TYR A 66 -0.72 -14.79 10.54
N ALA A 67 -1.88 -15.44 10.38
CA ALA A 67 -2.73 -15.20 9.22
C ALA A 67 -3.24 -13.75 9.23
N GLN A 68 -3.11 -13.08 8.09
CA GLN A 68 -3.68 -11.77 7.86
C GLN A 68 -4.76 -11.87 6.80
N PRO A 69 -5.93 -11.23 6.98
CA PRO A 69 -6.92 -11.17 5.92
C PRO A 69 -6.36 -10.41 4.72
N ILE A 70 -6.73 -10.87 3.52
CA ILE A 70 -6.42 -10.13 2.29
C ILE A 70 -7.32 -8.89 2.27
N PRO A 71 -6.75 -7.67 2.17
CA PRO A 71 -7.56 -6.45 2.09
C PRO A 71 -8.52 -6.51 0.90
N SER A 72 -9.77 -6.13 1.12
CA SER A 72 -10.72 -5.97 0.04
C SER A 72 -10.39 -4.72 -0.79
N MET A 73 -10.97 -4.63 -2.00
CA MET A 73 -10.83 -3.41 -2.81
C MET A 73 -11.37 -2.17 -2.08
N ARG A 74 -12.40 -2.36 -1.26
CA ARG A 74 -12.97 -1.31 -0.43
C ARG A 74 -11.97 -0.83 0.63
N ASP A 75 -11.31 -1.75 1.34
CA ASP A 75 -10.31 -1.39 2.35
C ASP A 75 -9.15 -0.58 1.72
N VAL A 76 -8.75 -0.94 0.50
CA VAL A 76 -7.71 -0.23 -0.25
C VAL A 76 -8.18 1.18 -0.64
N GLU A 77 -9.43 1.34 -1.07
CA GLU A 77 -9.99 2.66 -1.41
C GLU A 77 -10.12 3.54 -0.17
N GLU A 78 -10.61 2.99 0.94
CA GLU A 78 -10.73 3.71 2.22
C GLU A 78 -9.36 4.18 2.72
N ALA A 79 -8.34 3.32 2.72
CA ALA A 79 -6.98 3.69 3.10
C ALA A 79 -6.36 4.77 2.19
N LYS A 80 -6.64 4.72 0.88
CA LYS A 80 -6.23 5.79 -0.04
C LYS A 80 -6.92 7.11 0.26
N CYS A 81 -8.23 7.06 0.57
CA CYS A 81 -9.00 8.24 0.92
C CYS A 81 -8.47 8.90 2.20
N GLU A 82 -8.23 8.12 3.26
CA GLU A 82 -7.62 8.62 4.51
C GLU A 82 -6.28 9.32 4.24
N LYS A 83 -5.40 8.68 3.48
CA LYS A 83 -4.11 9.29 3.13
C LYS A 83 -4.25 10.61 2.37
N ILE A 84 -5.23 10.70 1.45
CA ILE A 84 -5.51 11.94 0.73
C ILE A 84 -6.02 13.01 1.71
N MET A 85 -6.92 12.66 2.63
CA MET A 85 -7.45 13.60 3.62
C MET A 85 -6.35 14.12 4.54
N ASP A 86 -5.46 13.27 5.05
CA ASP A 86 -4.31 13.69 5.85
C ASP A 86 -3.40 14.67 5.09
N GLN A 87 -3.19 14.44 3.79
CA GLN A 87 -2.41 15.36 2.94
C GLN A 87 -3.12 16.70 2.74
N LEU A 88 -4.45 16.68 2.58
CA LEU A 88 -5.25 17.91 2.44
C LEU A 88 -5.22 18.74 3.73
N ASP A 89 -5.31 18.12 4.89
CA ASP A 89 -5.20 18.79 6.18
C ASP A 89 -3.86 19.53 6.30
N GLN A 90 -2.75 18.87 5.93
CA GLN A 90 -1.44 19.49 5.91
C GLN A 90 -1.35 20.68 4.94
N ILE A 91 -1.96 20.59 3.77
CA ILE A 91 -2.00 21.69 2.79
C ILE A 91 -2.82 22.86 3.32
N ILE A 92 -3.99 22.59 3.90
CA ILE A 92 -4.88 23.61 4.44
C ILE A 92 -4.22 24.38 5.59
N GLU A 93 -3.46 23.67 6.44
CA GLU A 93 -2.79 24.27 7.59
C GLU A 93 -1.54 25.09 7.21
N ASN A 94 -0.81 24.70 6.16
CA ASN A 94 0.53 25.22 5.90
C ASN A 94 0.64 26.09 4.64
N GLU A 95 -0.35 26.04 3.72
CA GLU A 95 -0.26 26.73 2.43
C GLU A 95 -1.26 27.87 2.29
N ASP A 96 -0.87 28.94 1.57
CA ASP A 96 -1.80 30.01 1.19
C ASP A 96 -2.64 29.60 -0.04
N LEU A 97 -3.89 29.26 0.21
CA LEU A 97 -4.82 28.79 -0.82
C LEU A 97 -5.65 29.92 -1.47
N THR A 98 -5.40 31.19 -1.15
CA THR A 98 -6.21 32.33 -1.59
C THR A 98 -6.37 32.35 -3.12
N LYS A 99 -5.30 32.12 -3.86
CA LYS A 99 -5.35 32.09 -5.34
C LYS A 99 -6.23 30.96 -5.87
N MET A 100 -6.13 29.78 -5.28
CA MET A 100 -6.92 28.60 -5.67
C MET A 100 -8.40 28.80 -5.34
N VAL A 101 -8.70 29.37 -4.19
CA VAL A 101 -10.07 29.71 -3.79
C VAL A 101 -10.70 30.65 -4.81
N ASN A 102 -10.02 31.76 -5.19
CA ASN A 102 -10.52 32.71 -6.17
C ASN A 102 -10.76 32.05 -7.55
N MET A 103 -9.90 31.14 -7.97
CA MET A 103 -10.09 30.39 -9.22
C MET A 103 -11.32 29.47 -9.16
N ILE A 104 -11.53 28.79 -8.03
CA ILE A 104 -12.70 27.93 -7.81
C ILE A 104 -13.99 28.76 -7.78
N GLU A 105 -14.02 29.88 -7.06
CA GLU A 105 -15.17 30.79 -7.00
C GLU A 105 -15.54 31.30 -8.40
N SER A 106 -14.55 31.67 -9.20
CA SER A 106 -14.78 32.08 -10.58
C SER A 106 -15.42 30.99 -11.43
N GLN A 107 -15.00 29.74 -11.25
CA GLN A 107 -15.58 28.62 -11.96
C GLN A 107 -17.00 28.29 -11.51
N ILE A 108 -17.28 28.36 -10.21
CA ILE A 108 -18.61 28.10 -9.66
C ILE A 108 -19.60 29.19 -10.16
N ASN A 109 -19.18 30.47 -10.19
CA ASN A 109 -20.03 31.55 -10.65
C ASN A 109 -20.36 31.48 -12.15
N ASN A 110 -19.54 30.80 -12.94
CA ASN A 110 -19.70 30.61 -14.38
C ASN A 110 -20.30 29.26 -14.77
N GLY A 111 -20.47 28.32 -13.82
CA GLY A 111 -20.93 26.97 -14.06
C GLY A 111 -22.19 26.60 -13.28
N ASP A 112 -22.78 25.46 -13.64
CA ASP A 112 -24.00 24.94 -13.01
C ASP A 112 -23.67 23.89 -11.91
N TYR A 113 -22.51 23.97 -11.26
CA TYR A 113 -22.06 23.02 -10.23
C TYR A 113 -21.60 23.74 -8.97
N THR A 114 -21.62 23.03 -7.86
CA THR A 114 -21.27 23.54 -6.53
C THR A 114 -19.79 23.31 -6.20
N ALA A 115 -19.29 23.95 -5.13
CA ALA A 115 -17.97 23.67 -4.56
C ALA A 115 -17.84 22.18 -4.15
N MET A 116 -18.93 21.59 -3.69
CA MET A 116 -18.97 20.17 -3.32
C MET A 116 -18.79 19.26 -4.54
N ASP A 117 -19.38 19.60 -5.67
CA ASP A 117 -19.22 18.85 -6.93
C ASP A 117 -17.77 18.89 -7.41
N LEU A 118 -17.12 20.06 -7.30
CA LEU A 118 -15.70 20.21 -7.62
C LEU A 118 -14.82 19.41 -6.66
N ALA A 119 -15.07 19.50 -5.35
CA ALA A 119 -14.33 18.72 -4.36
C ALA A 119 -14.46 17.20 -4.60
N ALA A 120 -15.67 16.73 -4.90
CA ALA A 120 -15.92 15.33 -5.24
C ALA A 120 -15.19 14.90 -6.53
N ALA A 121 -15.16 15.76 -7.55
CA ALA A 121 -14.44 15.51 -8.80
C ALA A 121 -12.92 15.43 -8.59
N PHE A 122 -12.34 16.31 -7.77
CA PHE A 122 -10.93 16.27 -7.39
C PHE A 122 -10.59 15.01 -6.60
N LEU A 123 -11.41 14.62 -5.64
CA LEU A 123 -11.23 13.37 -4.89
C LEU A 123 -11.30 12.16 -5.82
N TYR A 124 -12.25 12.12 -6.74
CA TYR A 124 -12.37 11.06 -7.75
C TYR A 124 -11.11 10.94 -8.60
N GLN A 125 -10.56 12.07 -9.05
CA GLN A 125 -9.31 12.12 -9.80
C GLN A 125 -8.12 11.65 -8.95
N ALA A 126 -8.00 12.13 -7.71
CA ALA A 126 -6.92 11.77 -6.79
C ALA A 126 -6.92 10.26 -6.44
N LEU A 127 -8.10 9.64 -6.38
CA LEU A 127 -8.22 8.18 -6.20
C LEU A 127 -7.83 7.36 -7.46
N GLY A 128 -7.47 8.02 -8.57
CA GLY A 128 -7.06 7.36 -9.82
C GLY A 128 -8.22 6.69 -10.57
N LYS A 129 -9.46 7.11 -10.32
CA LYS A 129 -10.64 6.53 -10.99
C LYS A 129 -10.83 7.09 -12.41
N ALA A 130 -10.23 8.23 -12.72
CA ALA A 130 -10.29 8.84 -14.04
C ALA A 130 -9.54 8.02 -15.10
N ASP A 131 -8.41 7.39 -14.74
CA ASP A 131 -7.56 6.65 -15.68
C ASP A 131 -8.13 5.28 -16.07
N ARG A 132 -9.11 4.75 -15.33
CA ARG A 132 -9.72 3.44 -15.62
C ARG A 132 -10.64 3.43 -16.83
N LYS A 133 -11.03 4.60 -17.34
CA LYS A 133 -11.88 4.72 -18.56
C LYS A 133 -11.08 4.72 -19.87
N SER A 134 -9.77 4.80 -19.81
CA SER A 134 -8.89 4.84 -21.00
C SER A 134 -8.31 3.50 -21.42
N VAL A 135 -8.69 2.40 -20.78
CA VAL A 135 -8.28 1.04 -21.14
C VAL A 135 -9.51 0.31 -21.70
N VAL A 136 -9.83 0.62 -22.92
CA VAL A 136 -10.65 -0.22 -23.81
C VAL A 136 -9.89 -0.45 -25.09
#